data_5179eb88c141684ed7a7c5f3adaee9b6
#
_entry.id   5179eb88c141684ed7a7c5f3adaee9b6
#
_cell.length_a   1.000
_cell.length_b   1.000
_cell.length_c   1.000
_cell.angle_alpha   90.00
_cell.angle_beta   90.00
_cell.angle_gamma   90.00
#
_symmetry.space_group_name_H-M   'P 1'
#
loop_
_entity.id
_entity.type
_entity.pdbx_description
1 polymer ?
#
loop_
_entity_poly.entity_id
_entity_poly.type
_entity_poly.pdbx_seq_one_letter_code
_entity_poly.pdbx_strand_id
1 'polypeptide(L)'
;MRQFLDFVSASESTEKYGYQHGFNNNFISDLKTHPRVLYSFPQTDGTKNKTGAAGRYQITIGTYDDIRKRYGLPDDFSPQNQDYIAIAKINDKGAIDDVLNQDWESAIKKTGSVWASFPTSPYKQKHRDWDFVNNFFSKNYKPAQYLQRESIKPPPEPSYLERQKFADDFLNNEIKRIDELKKQYITQKNPMQLSNMGLSNFGLNNLKLDMRFDWVDDYLDELMK
;
A
#
# COMPACT_ATOMS: atom_id res chain seq x y z
N MET A 1 -4.03 1.05 -13.39
CA MET A 1 -3.20 0.89 -12.18
C MET A 1 -1.70 1.05 -12.46
N ARG A 2 -1.08 0.25 -13.35
CA ARG A 2 0.39 0.28 -13.61
C ARG A 2 0.94 1.69 -13.88
N GLN A 3 0.28 2.47 -14.73
CA GLN A 3 0.71 3.83 -15.04
C GLN A 3 0.77 4.73 -13.80
N PHE A 4 -0.16 4.58 -12.86
CA PHE A 4 -0.14 5.33 -11.61
C PHE A 4 1.00 4.89 -10.68
N LEU A 5 1.28 3.58 -10.59
CA LEU A 5 2.43 3.07 -9.84
C LEU A 5 3.77 3.54 -10.43
N ASP A 6 3.87 3.62 -11.76
CA ASP A 6 5.04 4.20 -12.42
C ASP A 6 5.16 5.70 -12.16
N PHE A 7 4.04 6.42 -12.10
CA PHE A 7 4.01 7.82 -11.69
C PHE A 7 4.51 8.01 -10.25
N VAL A 8 4.09 7.15 -9.31
CA VAL A 8 4.61 7.17 -7.94
C VAL A 8 6.13 7.02 -7.94
N SER A 9 6.65 6.01 -8.65
CA SER A 9 8.09 5.77 -8.77
C SER A 9 8.85 6.96 -9.34
N ALA A 10 8.32 7.57 -10.41
CA ALA A 10 8.90 8.77 -11.03
C ALA A 10 8.86 9.98 -10.08
N SER A 11 7.77 10.14 -9.35
CA SER A 11 7.62 11.22 -8.35
C SER A 11 8.62 11.07 -7.21
N GLU A 12 8.83 9.86 -6.71
CA GLU A 12 9.79 9.54 -5.65
C GLU A 12 11.24 9.41 -6.17
N SER A 13 11.47 9.56 -7.48
CA SER A 13 12.80 9.47 -8.11
C SER A 13 13.49 8.12 -7.91
N THR A 14 12.72 7.03 -7.93
CA THR A 14 13.23 5.68 -7.64
C THR A 14 13.59 4.86 -8.87
N GLU A 15 13.48 5.44 -10.09
CA GLU A 15 13.66 4.72 -11.35
C GLU A 15 15.04 4.08 -11.49
N LYS A 16 16.07 4.66 -10.85
CA LYS A 16 17.45 4.15 -10.97
C LYS A 16 17.60 2.71 -10.50
N TYR A 17 16.95 2.34 -9.39
CA TYR A 17 17.05 1.02 -8.77
C TYR A 17 15.70 0.33 -8.60
N GLY A 18 14.59 1.02 -8.90
CA GLY A 18 13.25 0.46 -8.80
C GLY A 18 12.93 -0.08 -7.41
N TYR A 19 12.57 -1.34 -7.34
CA TYR A 19 12.25 -2.01 -6.09
C TYR A 19 13.40 -2.09 -5.08
N GLN A 20 14.63 -2.01 -5.57
CA GLN A 20 15.86 -2.01 -4.75
C GLN A 20 16.35 -0.59 -4.42
N HIS A 21 15.50 0.42 -4.57
CA HIS A 21 15.85 1.80 -4.29
C HIS A 21 15.77 2.12 -2.80
N GLY A 22 16.90 2.41 -2.19
CA GLY A 22 16.99 2.93 -0.81
C GLY A 22 16.97 4.45 -0.77
N PHE A 23 16.72 5.00 0.42
CA PHE A 23 16.76 6.45 0.62
C PHE A 23 18.12 7.04 0.18
N ASN A 24 18.11 8.25 -0.40
CA ASN A 24 19.30 8.93 -0.97
C ASN A 24 20.04 8.11 -2.04
N ASN A 25 19.33 7.45 -2.93
CA ASN A 25 19.91 6.62 -3.99
C ASN A 25 20.80 5.47 -3.49
N ASN A 26 20.63 5.00 -2.28
CA ASN A 26 21.27 3.77 -1.83
C ASN A 26 20.66 2.56 -2.55
N PHE A 27 21.47 1.53 -2.74
CA PHE A 27 21.03 0.26 -3.31
C PHE A 27 20.71 -0.74 -2.19
N ILE A 28 19.54 -1.35 -2.25
CA ILE A 28 19.11 -2.41 -1.33
C ILE A 28 19.42 -3.75 -2.01
N SER A 29 20.38 -4.49 -1.50
CA SER A 29 20.82 -5.77 -2.09
C SER A 29 19.90 -6.94 -1.76
N ASP A 30 19.19 -6.88 -0.63
CA ASP A 30 18.32 -7.94 -0.14
C ASP A 30 16.88 -7.41 0.11
N LEU A 31 15.91 -8.06 -0.49
CA LEU A 31 14.48 -7.72 -0.38
C LEU A 31 13.70 -8.77 0.43
N LYS A 32 14.38 -9.61 1.22
CA LYS A 32 13.70 -10.59 2.09
C LYS A 32 12.80 -9.94 3.13
N THR A 33 13.12 -8.73 3.56
CA THR A 33 12.31 -7.91 4.44
C THR A 33 12.61 -6.44 4.20
N HIS A 34 11.78 -5.54 4.74
CA HIS A 34 12.04 -4.10 4.69
C HIS A 34 13.37 -3.78 5.40
N PRO A 35 14.28 -2.97 4.81
CA PRO A 35 15.62 -2.74 5.35
C PRO A 35 15.66 -2.07 6.73
N ARG A 36 14.60 -1.38 7.13
CA ARG A 36 14.40 -0.75 8.47
C ARG A 36 15.52 0.21 8.90
N VAL A 37 16.26 0.78 7.94
CA VAL A 37 17.32 1.75 8.21
C VAL A 37 16.71 3.15 8.28
N LEU A 38 17.01 3.90 9.33
CA LEU A 38 16.56 5.28 9.51
C LEU A 38 17.63 6.27 9.05
N TYR A 39 17.27 7.18 8.20
CA TYR A 39 18.10 8.25 7.68
C TYR A 39 17.58 9.61 8.14
N SER A 40 18.51 10.48 8.60
CA SER A 40 18.18 11.88 8.88
C SER A 40 18.25 12.72 7.60
N PHE A 41 17.30 13.62 7.42
CA PHE A 41 17.27 14.55 6.28
C PHE A 41 16.76 15.92 6.71
N PRO A 42 17.18 17.01 6.03
CA PRO A 42 16.63 18.33 6.26
C PRO A 42 15.27 18.48 5.57
N GLN A 43 14.32 19.12 6.25
CA GLN A 43 13.05 19.54 5.66
C GLN A 43 13.21 20.92 4.98
N THR A 44 12.22 21.35 4.21
CA THR A 44 12.24 22.64 3.49
C THR A 44 12.26 23.85 4.40
N ASP A 45 11.85 23.70 5.66
CA ASP A 45 11.92 24.75 6.70
C ASP A 45 13.23 24.70 7.52
N GLY A 46 14.20 23.88 7.13
CA GLY A 46 15.47 23.72 7.81
C GLY A 46 15.45 22.80 9.04
N THR A 47 14.29 22.31 9.47
CA THR A 47 14.21 21.32 10.55
C THR A 47 14.73 19.97 10.08
N LYS A 48 15.24 19.15 11.03
CA LYS A 48 15.66 17.78 10.73
C LYS A 48 14.53 16.79 11.00
N ASN A 49 14.35 15.85 10.09
CA ASN A 49 13.44 14.74 10.26
C ASN A 49 14.16 13.41 9.96
N LYS A 50 13.50 12.29 10.23
CA LYS A 50 14.01 10.95 9.95
C LYS A 50 13.02 10.19 9.06
N THR A 51 13.55 9.38 8.16
CA THR A 51 12.76 8.48 7.34
C THR A 51 13.38 7.09 7.28
N GLY A 52 12.55 6.06 7.19
CA GLY A 52 12.95 4.70 6.84
C GLY A 52 12.33 4.30 5.49
N ALA A 53 12.09 5.27 4.60
CA ALA A 53 11.51 5.01 3.30
C ALA A 53 12.43 4.12 2.45
N ALA A 54 11.84 3.12 1.77
CA ALA A 54 12.57 2.15 0.97
C ALA A 54 11.70 1.62 -0.19
N GLY A 55 12.36 1.03 -1.14
CA GLY A 55 11.75 0.41 -2.30
C GLY A 55 11.25 1.41 -3.34
N ARG A 56 10.58 0.85 -4.33
CA ARG A 56 10.08 1.58 -5.51
C ARG A 56 9.13 2.72 -5.14
N TYR A 57 8.35 2.56 -4.08
CA TYR A 57 7.31 3.49 -3.65
C TYR A 57 7.66 4.22 -2.37
N GLN A 58 8.93 4.17 -1.96
CA GLN A 58 9.44 4.78 -0.73
C GLN A 58 8.54 4.47 0.49
N ILE A 59 8.27 3.18 0.66
CA ILE A 59 7.46 2.63 1.73
C ILE A 59 8.19 2.84 3.06
N THR A 60 7.56 3.51 4.00
CA THR A 60 8.12 3.70 5.35
C THR A 60 7.96 2.45 6.20
N ILE A 61 8.79 2.31 7.24
CA ILE A 61 8.71 1.18 8.20
C ILE A 61 7.29 1.04 8.76
N GLY A 62 6.68 2.15 9.19
CA GLY A 62 5.32 2.12 9.76
C GLY A 62 4.26 1.70 8.74
N THR A 63 4.37 2.15 7.49
CA THR A 63 3.47 1.72 6.42
C THR A 63 3.62 0.23 6.13
N TYR A 64 4.85 -0.27 6.04
CA TYR A 64 5.13 -1.68 5.83
C TYR A 64 4.51 -2.56 6.91
N ASP A 65 4.76 -2.21 8.18
CA ASP A 65 4.24 -2.98 9.32
C ASP A 65 2.70 -2.92 9.43
N ASP A 66 2.10 -1.74 9.20
CA ASP A 66 0.65 -1.55 9.26
C ASP A 66 -0.06 -2.36 8.17
N ILE A 67 0.36 -2.23 6.91
CA ILE A 67 -0.27 -2.94 5.79
C ILE A 67 -0.10 -4.45 5.94
N ARG A 68 1.10 -4.92 6.28
CA ARG A 68 1.33 -6.34 6.51
C ARG A 68 0.40 -6.91 7.58
N LYS A 69 0.28 -6.21 8.71
CA LYS A 69 -0.59 -6.64 9.81
C LYS A 69 -2.06 -6.66 9.40
N ARG A 70 -2.53 -5.62 8.70
CA ARG A 70 -3.94 -5.51 8.31
C ARG A 70 -4.35 -6.49 7.22
N TYR A 71 -3.44 -6.77 6.28
CA TYR A 71 -3.74 -7.63 5.12
C TYR A 71 -3.10 -9.02 5.23
N GLY A 72 -2.48 -9.37 6.37
CA GLY A 72 -1.88 -10.68 6.58
C GLY A 72 -0.70 -10.99 5.65
N LEU A 73 0.01 -9.98 5.14
CA LEU A 73 1.11 -10.18 4.21
C LEU A 73 2.34 -10.79 4.89
N PRO A 74 3.12 -11.62 4.19
CA PRO A 74 4.36 -12.19 4.70
C PRO A 74 5.40 -11.10 5.01
N ASP A 75 6.40 -11.42 5.83
CA ASP A 75 7.56 -10.55 6.05
C ASP A 75 8.51 -10.62 4.86
N ASP A 76 8.12 -10.00 3.78
CA ASP A 76 8.76 -10.02 2.49
C ASP A 76 8.65 -8.63 1.84
N PHE A 77 9.77 -8.10 1.36
CA PHE A 77 9.84 -6.81 0.69
C PHE A 77 10.06 -6.96 -0.83
N SER A 78 9.65 -8.11 -1.38
CA SER A 78 9.70 -8.39 -2.81
C SER A 78 9.00 -7.31 -3.65
N PRO A 79 9.29 -7.24 -4.94
CA PRO A 79 8.58 -6.36 -5.87
C PRO A 79 7.06 -6.50 -5.76
N GLN A 80 6.54 -7.71 -5.69
CA GLN A 80 5.11 -7.99 -5.58
C GLN A 80 4.51 -7.41 -4.30
N ASN A 81 5.15 -7.62 -3.14
CA ASN A 81 4.66 -7.08 -1.89
C ASN A 81 4.77 -5.54 -1.83
N GLN A 82 5.78 -4.95 -2.46
CA GLN A 82 5.85 -3.50 -2.59
C GLN A 82 4.71 -2.94 -3.44
N ASP A 83 4.39 -3.56 -4.58
CA ASP A 83 3.23 -3.20 -5.42
C ASP A 83 1.95 -3.32 -4.62
N TYR A 84 1.76 -4.44 -3.91
CA TYR A 84 0.59 -4.68 -3.08
C TYR A 84 0.41 -3.60 -2.00
N ILE A 85 1.48 -3.26 -1.29
CA ILE A 85 1.45 -2.22 -0.25
C ILE A 85 1.07 -0.85 -0.85
N ALA A 86 1.62 -0.50 -2.01
CA ALA A 86 1.28 0.74 -2.70
C ALA A 86 -0.20 0.78 -3.10
N ILE A 87 -0.72 -0.31 -3.66
CA ILE A 87 -2.14 -0.44 -4.04
C ILE A 87 -3.04 -0.39 -2.80
N ALA A 88 -2.68 -1.07 -1.72
CA ALA A 88 -3.41 -1.00 -0.45
C ALA A 88 -3.49 0.44 0.09
N LYS A 89 -2.42 1.23 -0.05
CA LYS A 89 -2.45 2.66 0.33
C LYS A 89 -3.34 3.50 -0.59
N ILE A 90 -3.40 3.21 -1.88
CA ILE A 90 -4.34 3.84 -2.82
C ILE A 90 -5.79 3.52 -2.40
N ASN A 91 -6.04 2.25 -2.06
CA ASN A 91 -7.34 1.79 -1.58
C ASN A 91 -7.75 2.46 -0.27
N ASP A 92 -6.85 2.52 0.71
CA ASP A 92 -7.08 3.20 2.00
C ASP A 92 -7.49 4.67 1.85
N LYS A 93 -7.11 5.30 0.73
CA LYS A 93 -7.45 6.69 0.40
C LYS A 93 -8.71 6.82 -0.47
N GLY A 94 -9.36 5.70 -0.79
CA GLY A 94 -10.53 5.68 -1.67
C GLY A 94 -10.23 6.19 -3.07
N ALA A 95 -9.03 5.91 -3.59
CA ALA A 95 -8.55 6.41 -4.87
C ALA A 95 -8.46 5.33 -5.97
N ILE A 96 -8.89 4.10 -5.71
CA ILE A 96 -8.83 3.01 -6.69
C ILE A 96 -9.63 3.36 -7.95
N ASP A 97 -10.89 3.78 -7.78
CA ASP A 97 -11.76 4.10 -8.92
C ASP A 97 -11.21 5.28 -9.73
N ASP A 98 -10.63 6.30 -9.06
CA ASP A 98 -10.01 7.42 -9.77
C ASP A 98 -8.85 6.94 -10.64
N VAL A 99 -8.00 6.04 -10.09
CA VAL A 99 -6.87 5.46 -10.83
C VAL A 99 -7.33 4.59 -12.00
N LEU A 100 -8.35 3.76 -11.81
CA LEU A 100 -8.90 2.89 -12.86
C LEU A 100 -9.56 3.71 -13.98
N ASN A 101 -10.25 4.80 -13.62
CA ASN A 101 -10.87 5.73 -14.54
C ASN A 101 -9.89 6.76 -15.13
N GLN A 102 -8.61 6.71 -14.76
CA GLN A 102 -7.57 7.64 -15.19
C GLN A 102 -7.85 9.11 -14.77
N ASP A 103 -8.61 9.31 -13.71
CA ASP A 103 -8.77 10.63 -13.07
C ASP A 103 -7.56 10.89 -12.16
N TRP A 104 -6.45 11.23 -12.82
CA TRP A 104 -5.15 11.40 -12.15
C TRP A 104 -5.15 12.54 -11.14
N GLU A 105 -5.88 13.60 -11.42
CA GLU A 105 -5.97 14.74 -10.51
C GLU A 105 -6.66 14.37 -9.20
N SER A 106 -7.79 13.67 -9.28
CA SER A 106 -8.51 13.17 -8.11
C SER A 106 -7.68 12.15 -7.34
N ALA A 107 -7.08 11.18 -8.03
CA ALA A 107 -6.21 10.17 -7.42
C ALA A 107 -5.04 10.81 -6.65
N ILE A 108 -4.35 11.78 -7.25
CA ILE A 108 -3.22 12.49 -6.63
C ILE A 108 -3.68 13.31 -5.42
N LYS A 109 -4.83 13.99 -5.51
CA LYS A 109 -5.39 14.74 -4.38
C LYS A 109 -5.69 13.85 -3.19
N LYS A 110 -6.32 12.71 -3.42
CA LYS A 110 -6.66 11.75 -2.37
C LYS A 110 -5.41 11.10 -1.74
N THR A 111 -4.39 10.81 -2.55
CA THR A 111 -3.19 10.12 -2.11
C THR A 111 -2.02 11.01 -1.72
N GLY A 112 -2.16 12.34 -1.77
CA GLY A 112 -1.09 13.29 -1.43
C GLY A 112 -0.51 13.16 -0.03
N SER A 113 -1.27 12.64 0.93
CA SER A 113 -0.77 12.34 2.28
C SER A 113 -0.01 11.00 2.37
N VAL A 114 0.08 10.24 1.29
CA VAL A 114 0.85 8.98 1.23
C VAL A 114 2.25 9.24 0.73
N TRP A 115 2.39 9.99 -0.38
CA TRP A 115 3.66 10.27 -1.02
C TRP A 115 4.06 11.73 -0.89
N ALA A 116 5.20 11.94 -0.22
CA ALA A 116 5.66 13.28 0.13
C ALA A 116 6.05 14.13 -1.10
N SER A 117 6.36 13.51 -2.21
CA SER A 117 6.70 14.16 -3.47
C SER A 117 5.50 14.68 -4.26
N PHE A 118 4.28 14.31 -3.93
CA PHE A 118 3.09 14.69 -4.68
C PHE A 118 2.78 16.20 -4.56
N PRO A 119 2.17 16.82 -5.59
CA PRO A 119 1.82 18.23 -5.57
C PRO A 119 0.93 18.65 -4.40
N THR A 120 0.10 17.72 -3.94
CA THR A 120 -0.89 17.94 -2.87
C THR A 120 -0.44 17.43 -1.51
N SER A 121 0.84 17.05 -1.39
CA SER A 121 1.40 16.56 -0.15
C SER A 121 1.40 17.63 0.94
N PRO A 122 1.00 17.31 2.19
CA PRO A 122 1.05 18.22 3.31
C PRO A 122 2.45 18.30 3.95
N TYR A 123 3.40 17.51 3.49
CA TYR A 123 4.72 17.39 4.12
C TYR A 123 5.67 18.49 3.67
N LYS A 124 6.57 18.93 4.57
CA LYS A 124 7.59 19.95 4.33
C LYS A 124 8.78 19.38 3.55
N GLN A 125 8.53 18.87 2.36
CA GLN A 125 9.52 18.31 1.46
C GLN A 125 9.36 18.93 0.07
N LYS A 126 10.29 18.67 -0.82
CA LYS A 126 10.17 19.14 -2.21
C LYS A 126 9.08 18.34 -2.91
N HIS A 127 8.09 19.03 -3.45
CA HIS A 127 7.01 18.44 -4.22
C HIS A 127 7.29 18.53 -5.72
N ARG A 128 6.69 17.62 -6.48
CA ARG A 128 6.48 17.78 -7.92
C ARG A 128 5.40 18.83 -8.15
N ASP A 129 5.43 19.49 -9.29
CA ASP A 129 4.37 20.39 -9.74
C ASP A 129 3.36 19.69 -10.64
N TRP A 130 2.28 20.36 -10.99
CA TRP A 130 1.28 19.85 -11.90
C TRP A 130 1.79 19.71 -13.33
N ASP A 131 2.81 20.47 -13.73
CA ASP A 131 3.44 20.31 -15.04
C ASP A 131 4.17 18.98 -15.14
N PHE A 132 4.85 18.54 -14.08
CA PHE A 132 5.42 17.19 -14.00
C PHE A 132 4.33 16.11 -14.15
N VAL A 133 3.19 16.27 -13.46
CA VAL A 133 2.05 15.34 -13.54
C VAL A 133 1.53 15.26 -14.97
N ASN A 134 1.22 16.41 -15.57
CA ASN A 134 0.68 16.50 -16.92
C ASN A 134 1.62 15.92 -17.96
N ASN A 135 2.91 16.18 -17.83
CA ASN A 135 3.93 15.63 -18.74
C ASN A 135 4.03 14.10 -18.60
N PHE A 136 3.93 13.57 -17.38
CA PHE A 136 4.01 12.13 -17.15
C PHE A 136 2.83 11.39 -17.78
N PHE A 137 1.60 11.87 -17.55
CA PHE A 137 0.38 11.22 -18.05
C PHE A 137 0.02 11.60 -19.48
N SER A 138 0.84 12.42 -20.16
CA SER A 138 0.66 12.72 -21.57
C SER A 138 0.75 11.45 -22.44
N LYS A 139 0.28 11.54 -23.70
CA LYS A 139 0.18 10.41 -24.66
C LYS A 139 1.51 9.66 -24.95
N ASN A 140 2.64 10.13 -24.43
CA ASN A 140 3.96 9.55 -24.62
C ASN A 140 4.44 8.67 -23.44
N TYR A 141 3.55 8.26 -22.57
CA TYR A 141 3.92 7.36 -21.48
C TYR A 141 4.58 6.09 -21.99
N LYS A 142 5.74 5.77 -21.45
CA LYS A 142 6.45 4.50 -21.68
C LYS A 142 6.61 3.81 -20.33
N PRO A 143 6.24 2.52 -20.20
CA PRO A 143 6.47 1.76 -18.98
C PRO A 143 7.94 1.81 -18.57
N ALA A 144 8.21 1.85 -17.29
CA ALA A 144 9.57 1.91 -16.76
C ALA A 144 10.40 0.69 -17.19
N GLN A 145 11.55 0.92 -17.79
CA GLN A 145 12.38 -0.13 -18.41
C GLN A 145 12.89 -1.21 -17.43
N TYR A 146 13.00 -0.90 -16.13
CA TYR A 146 13.45 -1.89 -15.15
C TYR A 146 12.43 -3.01 -14.89
N LEU A 147 11.17 -2.82 -15.32
CA LEU A 147 10.16 -3.87 -15.31
C LEU A 147 10.36 -4.89 -16.45
N GLN A 148 11.18 -4.56 -17.42
CA GLN A 148 11.55 -5.43 -18.55
C GLN A 148 12.85 -6.23 -18.29
N ARG A 149 13.55 -5.97 -17.17
CA ARG A 149 14.73 -6.76 -16.82
C ARG A 149 14.27 -8.09 -16.27
N GLU A 150 14.54 -9.11 -17.05
CA GLU A 150 14.45 -10.56 -16.80
C GLU A 150 13.54 -10.95 -15.64
N SER A 151 12.49 -11.63 -16.00
CA SER A 151 11.64 -12.40 -15.09
C SER A 151 12.49 -13.00 -13.95
N ILE A 152 12.56 -12.33 -12.79
CA ILE A 152 12.60 -13.09 -11.58
C ILE A 152 11.38 -13.98 -11.73
N LYS A 153 11.62 -15.28 -11.97
CA LYS A 153 10.50 -16.23 -12.04
C LYS A 153 9.65 -15.92 -10.83
N PRO A 154 8.37 -15.59 -11.01
CA PRO A 154 7.50 -15.42 -9.87
C PRO A 154 7.67 -16.64 -8.98
N PRO A 155 7.69 -16.50 -7.65
CA PRO A 155 7.58 -17.68 -6.80
C PRO A 155 6.42 -18.49 -7.33
N PRO A 156 6.51 -19.83 -7.34
CA PRO A 156 5.41 -20.67 -7.84
C PRO A 156 4.13 -20.16 -7.21
N GLU A 157 3.11 -19.95 -8.02
CA GLU A 157 1.81 -19.48 -7.51
C GLU A 157 1.44 -20.36 -6.31
N PRO A 158 1.05 -19.76 -5.19
CA PRO A 158 0.60 -20.53 -4.06
C PRO A 158 -0.53 -21.44 -4.55
N SER A 159 -0.44 -22.71 -4.26
CA SER A 159 -1.46 -23.69 -4.63
C SER A 159 -2.84 -23.22 -4.15
N TYR A 160 -3.90 -23.69 -4.76
CA TYR A 160 -5.26 -23.37 -4.32
C TYR A 160 -5.45 -23.61 -2.81
N LEU A 161 -4.85 -24.67 -2.26
CA LEU A 161 -4.88 -24.99 -0.83
C LEU A 161 -4.11 -23.97 0.03
N GLU A 162 -2.99 -23.45 -0.45
CA GLU A 162 -2.23 -22.41 0.25
C GLU A 162 -3.00 -21.07 0.24
N ARG A 163 -3.68 -20.74 -0.86
CA ARG A 163 -4.57 -19.55 -0.95
C ARG A 163 -5.78 -19.70 -0.02
N GLN A 164 -6.41 -20.88 0.05
CA GLN A 164 -7.49 -21.14 1.01
C GLN A 164 -7.00 -21.05 2.45
N LYS A 165 -5.87 -21.66 2.78
CA LYS A 165 -5.30 -21.58 4.12
C LYS A 165 -5.00 -20.15 4.51
N PHE A 166 -4.46 -19.33 3.58
CA PHE A 166 -4.22 -17.91 3.82
C PHE A 166 -5.53 -17.16 4.09
N ALA A 167 -6.58 -17.42 3.31
CA ALA A 167 -7.89 -16.81 3.52
C ALA A 167 -8.51 -17.23 4.86
N ASP A 168 -8.40 -18.50 5.24
CA ASP A 168 -8.90 -19.02 6.51
C ASP A 168 -8.12 -18.44 7.70
N ASP A 169 -6.79 -18.36 7.61
CA ASP A 169 -5.95 -17.75 8.64
C ASP A 169 -6.25 -16.25 8.80
N PHE A 170 -6.49 -15.55 7.70
CA PHE A 170 -6.90 -14.15 7.70
C PHE A 170 -8.26 -13.96 8.39
N LEU A 171 -9.28 -14.75 8.00
CA LEU A 171 -10.61 -14.72 8.61
C LEU A 171 -10.55 -15.03 10.11
N ASN A 172 -9.78 -16.03 10.50
CA ASN A 172 -9.62 -16.40 11.90
C ASN A 172 -8.92 -15.30 12.71
N ASN A 173 -7.96 -14.59 12.13
CA ASN A 173 -7.30 -13.46 12.78
C ASN A 173 -8.24 -12.24 12.92
N GLU A 174 -9.06 -11.96 11.89
CA GLU A 174 -10.06 -10.87 11.98
C GLU A 174 -11.17 -11.20 12.97
N ILE A 175 -11.64 -12.45 13.06
CA ILE A 175 -12.60 -12.90 14.07
C ILE A 175 -12.03 -12.69 15.48
N LYS A 176 -10.77 -13.10 15.73
CA LYS A 176 -10.10 -12.88 17.02
C LYS A 176 -9.99 -11.39 17.35
N ARG A 177 -9.64 -10.56 16.36
CA ARG A 177 -9.55 -9.11 16.54
C ARG A 177 -10.91 -8.49 16.91
N ILE A 178 -11.98 -8.92 16.23
CA ILE A 178 -13.35 -8.47 16.54
C ILE A 178 -13.76 -8.89 17.96
N ASP A 179 -13.41 -10.11 18.37
CA ASP A 179 -13.72 -10.59 19.73
C ASP A 179 -12.91 -9.85 20.81
N GLU A 180 -11.66 -9.50 20.52
CA GLU A 180 -10.87 -8.64 21.43
C GLU A 180 -11.45 -7.23 21.54
N LEU A 181 -11.87 -6.63 20.43
CA LEU A 181 -12.54 -5.33 20.43
C LEU A 181 -13.88 -5.37 21.18
N LYS A 182 -14.66 -6.45 21.01
CA LYS A 182 -15.90 -6.67 21.80
C LYS A 182 -15.59 -6.76 23.29
N LYS A 183 -14.56 -7.51 23.69
CA LYS A 183 -14.15 -7.62 25.10
C LYS A 183 -13.73 -6.27 25.67
N GLN A 184 -12.94 -5.48 24.92
CA GLN A 184 -12.55 -4.14 25.34
C GLN A 184 -13.76 -3.20 25.47
N TYR A 185 -14.71 -3.28 24.53
CA TYR A 185 -15.93 -2.48 24.58
C TYR A 185 -16.82 -2.85 25.77
N ILE A 186 -16.94 -4.14 26.08
CA ILE A 186 -17.72 -4.64 27.23
C ILE A 186 -17.08 -4.23 28.56
N THR A 187 -15.75 -4.21 28.65
CA THR A 187 -15.03 -3.79 29.86
C THR A 187 -15.06 -2.27 30.09
N GLN A 188 -15.27 -1.48 29.05
CA GLN A 188 -15.31 -0.01 29.14
C GLN A 188 -16.74 0.55 29.44
N LYS A 189 -17.79 -0.21 29.17
CA LYS A 189 -19.17 0.21 29.42
C LYS A 189 -19.77 -0.56 30.60
N ASN A 190 -20.31 0.22 31.57
CA ASN A 190 -21.04 -0.29 32.73
C ASN A 190 -22.10 -1.34 32.31
N PRO A 191 -22.23 -2.50 33.02
CA PRO A 191 -23.12 -3.60 32.63
C PRO A 191 -24.62 -3.24 32.52
N MET A 192 -25.03 -2.14 33.08
CA MET A 192 -26.44 -1.71 33.08
C MET A 192 -26.98 -1.17 31.75
N GLN A 193 -26.16 -0.89 30.75
CA GLN A 193 -26.65 -0.37 29.49
C GLN A 193 -26.78 -1.44 28.38
N LEU A 194 -26.33 -2.65 28.61
CA LEU A 194 -26.35 -3.73 27.62
C LEU A 194 -27.72 -4.38 27.40
N SER A 195 -28.65 -4.21 28.34
CA SER A 195 -30.00 -4.79 28.22
C SER A 195 -30.91 -4.05 27.23
N ASN A 196 -30.57 -2.81 26.84
CA ASN A 196 -31.41 -1.98 25.98
C ASN A 196 -30.90 -1.80 24.55
N MET A 197 -29.73 -2.33 24.20
CA MET A 197 -29.28 -2.39 22.83
C MET A 197 -29.53 -3.80 22.29
N GLY A 198 -30.62 -3.95 21.57
CA GLY A 198 -30.96 -5.21 20.90
C GLY A 198 -29.81 -5.74 20.04
N LEU A 199 -29.02 -6.64 20.63
CA LEU A 199 -27.92 -7.35 19.98
C LEU A 199 -28.37 -8.23 18.81
N SER A 200 -29.69 -8.28 18.52
CA SER A 200 -30.26 -8.98 17.37
C SER A 200 -29.97 -8.31 16.01
N ASN A 201 -29.51 -7.06 15.96
CA ASN A 201 -29.31 -6.32 14.71
C ASN A 201 -27.85 -6.18 14.27
N PHE A 202 -26.87 -6.68 15.03
CA PHE A 202 -25.55 -6.94 14.49
C PHE A 202 -25.50 -8.35 13.89
N GLY A 203 -26.39 -8.57 12.92
CA GLY A 203 -26.38 -9.79 12.14
C GLY A 203 -25.07 -9.91 11.40
N LEU A 204 -24.32 -10.97 11.68
CA LEU A 204 -23.19 -11.47 10.89
C LEU A 204 -23.54 -11.66 9.39
N ASN A 205 -24.82 -11.56 9.04
CA ASN A 205 -25.34 -11.67 7.68
C ASN A 205 -25.10 -10.44 6.79
N ASN A 206 -24.66 -9.29 7.34
CA ASN A 206 -24.30 -8.12 6.56
C ASN A 206 -22.79 -7.84 6.52
N LEU A 207 -21.99 -8.65 7.20
CA LEU A 207 -20.57 -8.78 6.90
C LEU A 207 -20.39 -9.84 5.78
N LYS A 208 -21.13 -9.71 4.68
CA LYS A 208 -20.51 -9.90 3.37
C LYS A 208 -19.51 -8.74 3.28
N LEU A 209 -18.36 -8.92 3.92
CA LEU A 209 -17.14 -8.39 3.36
C LEU A 209 -17.15 -8.91 1.93
N ASP A 210 -17.56 -8.05 1.03
CA ASP A 210 -17.33 -8.22 -0.39
C ASP A 210 -15.80 -8.05 -0.55
N MET A 211 -15.08 -9.03 0.02
CA MET A 211 -13.65 -9.18 -0.20
C MET A 211 -13.50 -9.78 -1.59
N ARG A 212 -14.05 -9.08 -2.57
CA ARG A 212 -13.64 -9.26 -3.94
C ARG A 212 -12.26 -8.65 -4.06
N PHE A 213 -11.28 -9.47 -3.78
CA PHE A 213 -9.94 -9.28 -4.32
C PHE A 213 -9.90 -9.58 -5.83
N ASP A 214 -11.07 -9.74 -6.46
CA ASP A 214 -11.21 -9.98 -7.90
C ASP A 214 -10.35 -8.98 -8.70
N TRP A 215 -10.26 -7.74 -8.27
CA TRP A 215 -9.44 -6.73 -8.91
C TRP A 215 -7.92 -6.91 -8.69
N VAL A 216 -7.51 -7.57 -7.60
CA VAL A 216 -6.09 -7.92 -7.36
C VAL A 216 -5.70 -9.09 -8.25
N ASP A 217 -6.56 -10.08 -8.37
CA ASP A 217 -6.35 -11.23 -9.24
C ASP A 217 -6.38 -10.80 -10.71
N ASP A 218 -7.34 -9.98 -11.14
CA ASP A 218 -7.39 -9.38 -12.48
C ASP A 218 -6.14 -8.52 -12.76
N TYR A 219 -5.66 -7.77 -11.76
CA TYR A 219 -4.46 -6.95 -11.88
C TYR A 219 -3.19 -7.80 -11.98
N LEU A 220 -3.07 -8.86 -11.19
CA LEU A 220 -1.95 -9.79 -11.24
C LEU A 220 -1.94 -10.57 -12.56
N ASP A 221 -3.10 -10.94 -13.08
CA ASP A 221 -3.25 -11.57 -14.40
C ASP A 221 -2.88 -10.63 -15.56
N GLU A 222 -3.15 -9.34 -15.44
CA GLU A 222 -2.71 -8.33 -16.40
C GLU A 222 -1.20 -8.05 -16.35
N LEU A 223 -0.59 -8.20 -15.17
CA LEU A 223 0.85 -8.08 -14.98
C LEU A 223 1.64 -9.26 -15.59
N MET A 224 0.98 -10.41 -15.76
CA MET A 224 1.59 -11.64 -16.24
C MET A 224 1.43 -11.84 -17.74
N LYS A 225 0.71 -10.96 -18.42
CA LYS A 225 0.60 -10.89 -19.89
C LYS A 225 1.62 -9.90 -20.46
#